data_508a1ab325f983a602be919664ccc653
#
_entry.id   508a1ab325f983a602be919664ccc653
#
_cell.length_a   1.000
_cell.length_b   1.000
_cell.length_c   1.000
_cell.angle_alpha   90.00
_cell.angle_beta   90.00
_cell.angle_gamma   90.00
#
_symmetry.space_group_name_H-M   'P 1'
#
loop_
_entity.id
_entity.type
_entity.pdbx_description
1 polymer ?
#
loop_
_entity_poly.entity_id
_entity_poly.type
_entity_poly.pdbx_seq_one_letter_code
_entity_poly.pdbx_strand_id
1 'polypeptide(L)'
;MKKRLYVDMDGVLVDFYSGVSRLDDETRAAYAEDPKNAPGVFALMDPIPGAVEALNRLADKFDVYILSTAPWNNPSAWSDKLGWVKRHLGDKFKKRLILSHHKDLVIGDFLIDDWDKHGTSDFQGKWIRFGSPEFPDWDAVEAYLA
;
A
#
# COMPACT_ATOMS: atom_id res chain seq x y z
N MET A 1 -15.75 -6.07 -19.13
CA MET A 1 -15.45 -6.22 -17.69
C MET A 1 -14.05 -5.67 -17.42
N LYS A 2 -13.93 -4.87 -16.36
CA LYS A 2 -12.62 -4.32 -15.97
C LYS A 2 -11.71 -5.41 -15.43
N LYS A 3 -10.42 -5.34 -15.76
CA LYS A 3 -9.40 -6.18 -15.14
C LYS A 3 -9.19 -5.76 -13.69
N ARG A 4 -8.85 -6.72 -12.83
CA ARG A 4 -8.65 -6.46 -11.40
C ARG A 4 -7.21 -6.13 -11.10
N LEU A 5 -7.03 -5.03 -10.36
CA LEU A 5 -5.74 -4.49 -9.98
C LEU A 5 -5.67 -4.35 -8.46
N TYR A 6 -4.66 -4.98 -7.86
CA TYR A 6 -4.34 -4.80 -6.44
C TYR A 6 -3.16 -3.86 -6.28
N VAL A 7 -3.22 -2.99 -5.28
CA VAL A 7 -2.19 -1.98 -5.01
C VAL A 7 -1.79 -2.04 -3.54
N ASP A 8 -0.50 -2.26 -3.28
CA ASP A 8 0.06 -2.22 -1.93
C ASP A 8 0.04 -0.79 -1.35
N MET A 9 0.17 -0.66 -0.04
CA MET A 9 0.24 0.64 0.63
C MET A 9 1.67 1.09 0.87
N ASP A 10 2.40 0.46 1.77
CA ASP A 10 3.72 0.92 2.20
C ASP A 10 4.73 0.84 1.05
N GLY A 11 5.38 1.96 0.75
CA GLY A 11 6.36 2.04 -0.33
C GLY A 11 5.76 2.16 -1.73
N VAL A 12 4.43 2.12 -1.88
CA VAL A 12 3.71 2.24 -3.14
C VAL A 12 2.78 3.44 -3.12
N LEU A 13 1.83 3.47 -2.19
CA LEU A 13 0.92 4.60 -1.97
C LEU A 13 1.38 5.50 -0.84
N VAL A 14 2.05 4.93 0.14
CA VAL A 14 2.31 5.52 1.45
C VAL A 14 3.80 5.64 1.69
N ASP A 15 4.24 6.84 2.10
CA ASP A 15 5.61 7.10 2.54
C ASP A 15 5.76 6.66 4.01
N PHE A 16 6.30 5.46 4.21
CA PHE A 16 6.44 4.87 5.54
C PHE A 16 7.26 5.76 6.49
N TYR A 17 8.39 6.28 6.01
CA TYR A 17 9.30 7.05 6.85
C TYR A 17 8.75 8.43 7.22
N SER A 18 7.77 8.96 6.49
CA SER A 18 7.08 10.19 6.87
C SER A 18 6.35 10.01 8.20
N GLY A 19 5.79 8.83 8.44
CA GLY A 19 5.15 8.51 9.72
C GLY A 19 6.15 8.32 10.84
N VAL A 20 7.23 7.60 10.58
CA VAL A 20 8.30 7.37 11.56
C VAL A 20 8.89 8.70 12.03
N SER A 21 9.13 9.64 11.12
CA SER A 21 9.68 10.95 11.45
C SER A 21 8.76 11.80 12.32
N ARG A 22 7.47 11.49 12.34
CA ARG A 22 6.45 12.23 13.13
C ARG A 22 6.15 11.62 14.49
N LEU A 23 6.74 10.46 14.80
CA LEU A 23 6.63 9.90 16.15
C LEU A 23 7.30 10.84 17.15
N ASP A 24 6.78 10.86 18.38
CA ASP A 24 7.48 11.55 19.47
C ASP A 24 8.84 10.87 19.73
N ASP A 25 9.76 11.60 20.38
CA ASP A 25 11.14 11.13 20.56
C ASP A 25 11.20 9.83 21.38
N GLU A 26 10.36 9.71 22.40
CA GLU A 26 10.31 8.52 23.25
C GLU A 26 9.86 7.30 22.47
N THR A 27 8.78 7.41 21.72
CA THR A 27 8.23 6.31 20.92
C THR A 27 9.19 5.93 19.81
N ARG A 28 9.77 6.93 19.12
CA ARG A 28 10.74 6.67 18.05
C ARG A 28 11.96 5.90 18.58
N ALA A 29 12.47 6.27 19.73
CA ALA A 29 13.61 5.59 20.36
C ALA A 29 13.24 4.16 20.78
N ALA A 30 12.05 3.96 21.36
CA ALA A 30 11.59 2.65 21.82
C ALA A 30 11.41 1.65 20.66
N TYR A 31 11.03 2.13 19.46
CA TYR A 31 10.79 1.29 18.29
C TYR A 31 11.82 1.52 17.17
N ALA A 32 13.01 2.01 17.51
CA ALA A 32 14.02 2.35 16.49
C ALA A 32 14.42 1.20 15.59
N GLU A 33 14.46 -0.03 16.11
CA GLU A 33 14.83 -1.22 15.34
C GLU A 33 13.63 -1.86 14.62
N ASP A 34 12.42 -1.48 15.00
CA ASP A 34 11.20 -2.08 14.48
C ASP A 34 10.07 -1.05 14.42
N PRO A 35 10.24 0.01 13.62
CA PRO A 35 9.31 1.15 13.62
C PRO A 35 7.90 0.80 13.17
N LYS A 36 7.71 -0.27 12.39
CA LYS A 36 6.37 -0.73 12.00
C LYS A 36 5.49 -1.13 13.19
N ASN A 37 6.11 -1.48 14.32
CA ASN A 37 5.39 -1.86 15.53
C ASN A 37 5.11 -0.68 16.46
N ALA A 38 5.53 0.53 16.11
CA ALA A 38 5.23 1.72 16.90
C ALA A 38 3.72 2.02 16.85
N PRO A 39 3.04 2.09 18.01
CA PRO A 39 1.61 2.41 18.03
C PRO A 39 1.34 3.75 17.37
N GLY A 40 0.35 3.79 16.46
CA GLY A 40 -0.08 5.01 15.78
C GLY A 40 0.77 5.44 14.59
N VAL A 41 1.86 4.76 14.27
CA VAL A 41 2.78 5.20 13.20
C VAL A 41 2.09 5.28 11.84
N PHE A 42 1.20 4.36 11.53
CA PHE A 42 0.49 4.34 10.23
C PHE A 42 -0.54 5.46 10.08
N ALA A 43 -0.99 6.05 11.18
CA ALA A 43 -1.89 7.21 11.13
C ALA A 43 -1.16 8.50 10.73
N LEU A 44 0.17 8.52 10.84
CA LEU A 44 0.98 9.72 10.64
C LEU A 44 1.59 9.84 9.25
N MET A 45 1.39 8.83 8.39
CA MET A 45 2.07 8.73 7.10
C MET A 45 1.41 9.57 6.01
N ASP A 46 2.25 10.19 5.16
CA ASP A 46 1.80 10.90 3.97
C ASP A 46 1.69 9.96 2.77
N PRO A 47 0.85 10.32 1.78
CA PRO A 47 0.92 9.67 0.48
C PRO A 47 2.27 9.94 -0.21
N ILE A 48 2.73 8.97 -1.00
CA ILE A 48 3.83 9.21 -1.94
C ILE A 48 3.35 10.22 -2.98
N PRO A 49 4.14 11.25 -3.34
CA PRO A 49 3.74 12.24 -4.34
C PRO A 49 3.26 11.61 -5.64
N GLY A 50 2.09 12.01 -6.11
CA GLY A 50 1.49 11.50 -7.35
C GLY A 50 0.75 10.18 -7.22
N ALA A 51 0.86 9.47 -6.09
CA ALA A 51 0.27 8.14 -5.92
C ALA A 51 -1.26 8.19 -5.90
N VAL A 52 -1.85 9.11 -5.15
CA VAL A 52 -3.30 9.23 -5.03
C VAL A 52 -3.93 9.59 -6.38
N GLU A 53 -3.33 10.52 -7.10
CA GLU A 53 -3.79 10.94 -8.42
C GLU A 53 -3.72 9.78 -9.43
N ALA A 54 -2.60 9.05 -9.44
CA ALA A 54 -2.42 7.88 -10.31
C ALA A 54 -3.46 6.80 -9.99
N LEU A 55 -3.67 6.53 -8.71
CA LEU A 55 -4.64 5.52 -8.28
C LEU A 55 -6.07 5.89 -8.71
N ASN A 56 -6.44 7.15 -8.58
CA ASN A 56 -7.75 7.63 -9.01
C ASN A 56 -7.95 7.46 -10.53
N ARG A 57 -6.91 7.73 -11.33
CA ARG A 57 -6.98 7.51 -12.78
C ARG A 57 -7.12 6.03 -13.12
N LEU A 58 -6.35 5.18 -12.47
CA LEU A 58 -6.41 3.73 -12.68
C LEU A 58 -7.76 3.14 -12.28
N ALA A 59 -8.40 3.68 -11.25
CA ALA A 59 -9.71 3.22 -10.81
C ALA A 59 -10.83 3.48 -11.83
N ASP A 60 -10.62 4.36 -12.79
CA ASP A 60 -11.55 4.56 -13.89
C ASP A 60 -11.46 3.45 -14.95
N LYS A 61 -10.30 2.77 -15.03
CA LYS A 61 -10.01 1.72 -16.02
C LYS A 61 -10.05 0.32 -15.44
N PHE A 62 -9.66 0.17 -14.18
CA PHE A 62 -9.51 -1.12 -13.52
C PHE A 62 -10.47 -1.25 -12.33
N ASP A 63 -10.75 -2.49 -11.97
CA ASP A 63 -11.40 -2.82 -10.71
C ASP A 63 -10.31 -2.87 -9.63
N VAL A 64 -10.12 -1.75 -8.91
CA VAL A 64 -8.97 -1.55 -8.02
C VAL A 64 -9.31 -1.88 -6.58
N TYR A 65 -8.43 -2.65 -5.94
CA TYR A 65 -8.45 -2.91 -4.49
C TYR A 65 -7.09 -2.58 -3.89
N ILE A 66 -7.09 -2.05 -2.67
CA ILE A 66 -5.88 -1.85 -1.89
C ILE A 66 -5.61 -3.16 -1.16
N LEU A 67 -4.41 -3.71 -1.34
CA LEU A 67 -3.99 -4.97 -0.72
C LEU A 67 -2.74 -4.72 0.10
N SER A 68 -2.88 -4.72 1.43
CA SER A 68 -1.80 -4.38 2.34
C SER A 68 -1.64 -5.45 3.41
N THR A 69 -0.46 -5.51 4.01
CA THR A 69 -0.20 -6.33 5.19
C THR A 69 -0.05 -5.40 6.38
N ALA A 70 -0.87 -5.58 7.41
CA ALA A 70 -0.70 -4.86 8.67
C ALA A 70 0.20 -5.68 9.59
N PRO A 71 1.22 -5.08 10.25
CA PRO A 71 2.10 -5.80 11.15
C PRO A 71 1.34 -6.55 12.23
N TRP A 72 1.67 -7.83 12.38
CA TRP A 72 0.96 -8.71 13.30
C TRP A 72 1.00 -8.20 14.75
N ASN A 73 2.13 -7.62 15.15
CA ASN A 73 2.34 -7.17 16.54
C ASN A 73 1.95 -5.70 16.76
N ASN A 74 1.31 -5.05 15.79
CA ASN A 74 0.84 -3.67 15.95
C ASN A 74 -0.66 -3.58 15.66
N PRO A 75 -1.52 -3.82 16.66
CA PRO A 75 -2.97 -3.76 16.46
C PRO A 75 -3.45 -2.42 15.90
N SER A 76 -2.82 -1.30 16.28
CA SER A 76 -3.20 0.02 15.77
C SER A 76 -3.01 0.14 14.25
N ALA A 77 -2.06 -0.60 13.67
CA ALA A 77 -1.84 -0.57 12.23
C ALA A 77 -3.07 -1.02 11.43
N TRP A 78 -3.83 -1.96 11.96
CA TRP A 78 -5.03 -2.48 11.28
C TRP A 78 -6.10 -1.39 11.14
N SER A 79 -6.42 -0.71 12.22
CA SER A 79 -7.39 0.38 12.19
C SER A 79 -6.83 1.64 11.54
N ASP A 80 -5.54 1.92 11.70
CA ASP A 80 -4.91 3.11 11.14
C ASP A 80 -4.80 3.04 9.61
N LYS A 81 -4.56 1.85 9.05
CA LYS A 81 -4.59 1.67 7.60
C LYS A 81 -5.98 1.93 7.03
N LEU A 82 -7.02 1.46 7.69
CA LEU A 82 -8.40 1.78 7.30
C LEU A 82 -8.65 3.29 7.37
N GLY A 83 -8.26 3.93 8.46
CA GLY A 83 -8.39 5.38 8.62
C GLY A 83 -7.65 6.16 7.54
N TRP A 84 -6.46 5.70 7.17
CA TRP A 84 -5.66 6.30 6.11
C TRP A 84 -6.39 6.26 4.76
N VAL A 85 -6.94 5.09 4.40
CA VAL A 85 -7.70 4.92 3.16
C VAL A 85 -8.91 5.86 3.13
N LYS A 86 -9.67 5.92 4.22
CA LYS A 86 -10.82 6.83 4.31
C LYS A 86 -10.43 8.29 4.15
N ARG A 87 -9.31 8.69 4.76
CA ARG A 87 -8.86 10.08 4.78
C ARG A 87 -8.26 10.53 3.45
N HIS A 88 -7.44 9.68 2.82
CA HIS A 88 -6.68 10.05 1.61
C HIS A 88 -7.33 9.59 0.31
N LEU A 89 -8.10 8.52 0.31
CA LEU A 89 -8.70 7.96 -0.90
C LEU A 89 -10.21 8.19 -0.99
N GLY A 90 -10.87 8.38 0.14
CA GLY A 90 -12.30 8.72 0.18
C GLY A 90 -13.23 7.59 -0.25
N ASP A 91 -14.47 7.97 -0.59
CA ASP A 91 -15.57 7.02 -0.86
C ASP A 91 -15.39 6.21 -2.14
N LYS A 92 -14.56 6.66 -3.08
CA LYS A 92 -14.25 5.91 -4.29
C LYS A 92 -13.66 4.54 -3.98
N PHE A 93 -12.96 4.42 -2.84
CA PHE A 93 -12.33 3.17 -2.39
C PHE A 93 -13.04 2.54 -1.20
N LYS A 94 -14.28 2.93 -0.94
CA LYS A 94 -15.08 2.33 0.14
C LYS A 94 -15.20 0.83 -0.06
N LYS A 95 -14.91 0.07 1.00
CA LYS A 95 -14.95 -1.40 1.02
C LYS A 95 -13.97 -2.06 0.03
N ARG A 96 -12.89 -1.36 -0.33
CA ARG A 96 -11.87 -1.85 -1.25
C ARG A 96 -10.50 -1.99 -0.61
N LEU A 97 -10.45 -2.12 0.71
CA LEU A 97 -9.23 -2.41 1.46
C LEU A 97 -9.24 -3.87 1.91
N ILE A 98 -8.16 -4.58 1.56
CA ILE A 98 -7.92 -5.96 2.00
C ILE A 98 -6.61 -5.97 2.79
N LEU A 99 -6.67 -6.43 4.03
CA LEU A 99 -5.47 -6.65 4.86
C LEU A 99 -5.20 -8.15 4.94
N SER A 100 -4.02 -8.57 4.50
CA SER A 100 -3.68 -9.98 4.45
C SER A 100 -2.17 -10.19 4.57
N HIS A 101 -1.78 -11.28 5.20
CA HIS A 101 -0.39 -11.78 5.22
C HIS A 101 -0.16 -12.81 4.11
N HIS A 102 -1.14 -13.02 3.24
CA HIS A 102 -1.12 -14.05 2.19
C HIS A 102 -1.64 -13.46 0.87
N LYS A 103 -0.81 -12.66 0.21
CA LYS A 103 -1.22 -11.99 -1.03
C LYS A 103 -1.40 -12.94 -2.21
N ASP A 104 -0.88 -14.16 -2.09
CA ASP A 104 -1.10 -15.25 -3.05
C ASP A 104 -2.54 -15.78 -3.07
N LEU A 105 -3.32 -15.54 -2.02
CA LEU A 105 -4.70 -16.03 -1.92
C LEU A 105 -5.71 -15.18 -2.69
N VAL A 106 -5.37 -13.95 -3.06
CA VAL A 106 -6.29 -13.09 -3.82
C VAL A 106 -6.19 -13.38 -5.31
N ILE A 107 -7.30 -13.23 -6.02
CA ILE A 107 -7.39 -13.50 -7.45
C ILE A 107 -7.54 -12.19 -8.21
N GLY A 108 -6.64 -11.95 -9.17
CA GLY A 108 -6.67 -10.74 -9.99
C GLY A 108 -5.65 -10.78 -11.11
N ASP A 109 -5.64 -9.72 -11.90
CA ASP A 109 -4.79 -9.64 -13.09
C ASP A 109 -3.43 -9.01 -12.79
N PHE A 110 -3.41 -8.01 -11.92
CA PHE A 110 -2.18 -7.26 -11.59
C PHE A 110 -2.06 -7.01 -10.09
N LEU A 111 -0.82 -7.01 -9.62
CA LEU A 111 -0.47 -6.59 -8.26
C LEU A 111 0.70 -5.62 -8.33
N ILE A 112 0.50 -4.39 -7.85
CA ILE A 112 1.56 -3.39 -7.69
C ILE A 112 2.07 -3.49 -6.25
N ASP A 113 3.31 -3.93 -6.09
CA ASP A 113 3.92 -4.15 -4.78
C ASP A 113 5.43 -3.92 -4.91
N ASP A 114 6.05 -3.33 -3.87
CA ASP A 114 7.48 -3.00 -3.90
C ASP A 114 8.37 -4.11 -3.32
N TRP A 115 7.79 -5.08 -2.64
CA TRP A 115 8.57 -6.07 -1.90
C TRP A 115 7.99 -7.49 -2.04
N ASP A 116 8.90 -8.47 -2.17
CA ASP A 116 8.52 -9.88 -2.18
C ASP A 116 8.37 -10.42 -0.75
N LYS A 117 7.21 -10.15 -0.16
CA LYS A 117 6.81 -10.65 1.17
C LYS A 117 5.35 -11.04 1.16
N HIS A 118 4.98 -11.90 2.11
CA HIS A 118 3.57 -12.25 2.35
C HIS A 118 2.87 -12.81 1.11
N GLY A 119 3.59 -13.61 0.32
CA GLY A 119 3.04 -14.30 -0.84
C GLY A 119 3.02 -13.48 -2.14
N THR A 120 3.66 -12.31 -2.18
CA THR A 120 3.66 -11.46 -3.37
C THR A 120 4.14 -12.18 -4.64
N SER A 121 5.26 -12.91 -4.58
CA SER A 121 5.82 -13.61 -5.74
C SER A 121 4.96 -14.80 -6.19
N ASP A 122 4.07 -15.30 -5.35
CA ASP A 122 3.16 -16.40 -5.66
C ASP A 122 1.79 -15.90 -6.13
N PHE A 123 1.62 -14.60 -6.29
CA PHE A 123 0.41 -14.03 -6.89
C PHE A 123 0.24 -14.56 -8.32
N GLN A 124 -0.97 -15.00 -8.67
CA GLN A 124 -1.23 -15.70 -9.92
C GLN A 124 -1.31 -14.80 -11.16
N GLY A 125 -1.38 -13.48 -10.98
CA GLY A 125 -1.35 -12.52 -12.07
C GLY A 125 0.05 -11.94 -12.30
N LYS A 126 0.10 -10.77 -12.93
CA LYS A 126 1.36 -10.04 -13.15
C LYS A 126 1.71 -9.22 -11.92
N TRP A 127 2.87 -9.50 -11.34
CA TRP A 127 3.45 -8.64 -10.30
C TRP A 127 4.20 -7.48 -10.96
N ILE A 128 3.69 -6.26 -10.74
CA ILE A 128 4.36 -5.02 -11.13
C ILE A 128 5.20 -4.57 -9.94
N ARG A 129 6.51 -4.80 -10.01
CA ARG A 129 7.42 -4.50 -8.90
C ARG A 129 7.75 -3.02 -8.87
N PHE A 130 7.03 -2.29 -8.03
CA PHE A 130 7.22 -0.84 -7.86
C PHE A 130 8.60 -0.55 -7.26
N GLY A 131 9.30 0.45 -7.82
CA GLY A 131 10.66 0.79 -7.41
C GLY A 131 11.76 -0.02 -8.10
N SER A 132 11.39 -0.93 -9.00
CA SER A 132 12.35 -1.68 -9.82
C SER A 132 12.82 -0.84 -11.01
N PRO A 133 13.89 -1.27 -11.72
CA PRO A 133 14.33 -0.57 -12.94
C PRO A 133 13.25 -0.48 -14.02
N GLU A 134 12.37 -1.48 -14.12
CA GLU A 134 11.27 -1.49 -15.09
C GLU A 134 10.13 -0.56 -14.66
N PHE A 135 9.84 -0.48 -13.36
CA PHE A 135 8.75 0.32 -12.80
C PHE A 135 9.27 1.22 -11.68
N PRO A 136 10.12 2.23 -12.00
CA PRO A 136 10.75 3.04 -10.96
C PRO A 136 9.79 3.97 -10.21
N ASP A 137 8.67 4.31 -10.82
CA ASP A 137 7.72 5.29 -10.29
C ASP A 137 6.31 5.05 -10.84
N TRP A 138 5.36 5.89 -10.42
CA TRP A 138 3.97 5.81 -10.85
C TRP A 138 3.80 6.12 -12.34
N ASP A 139 4.62 6.99 -12.92
CA ASP A 139 4.54 7.30 -14.35
C ASP A 139 4.83 6.05 -15.19
N ALA A 140 5.84 5.28 -14.83
CA ALA A 140 6.17 4.02 -15.52
C ALA A 140 5.05 2.99 -15.36
N VAL A 141 4.46 2.88 -14.17
CA VAL A 141 3.35 1.97 -13.91
C VAL A 141 2.13 2.35 -14.75
N GLU A 142 1.76 3.63 -14.77
CA GLU A 142 0.62 4.09 -15.57
C GLU A 142 0.85 3.88 -17.06
N ALA A 143 2.06 4.11 -17.56
CA ALA A 143 2.40 3.88 -18.97
C ALA A 143 2.22 2.41 -19.35
N TYR A 144 2.64 1.50 -18.48
CA TYR A 144 2.48 0.06 -18.70
C TYR A 144 1.00 -0.36 -18.72
N LEU A 145 0.19 0.22 -17.85
CA LEU A 145 -1.23 -0.11 -17.70
C LEU A 145 -2.15 0.71 -18.62
N ALA A 146 -1.59 1.61 -19.39
CA ALA A 146 -2.36 2.47 -20.28
C ALA A 146 -3.15 1.72 -21.37
#